data_1f0a8f5b9193799087956b23205657be
#
_entry.id   1f0a8f5b9193799087956b23205657be
#
_cell.length_a   1.000
_cell.length_b   1.000
_cell.length_c   1.000
_cell.angle_alpha   90.00
_cell.angle_beta   90.00
_cell.angle_gamma   90.00
#
_symmetry.space_group_name_H-M   'P 1'
#
loop_
_entity.id
_entity.type
_entity.pdbx_description
1 polymer ?
#
loop_
_entity_poly.entity_id
_entity_poly.type
_entity_poly.pdbx_seq_one_letter_code
_entity_poly.pdbx_strand_id
1 'polypeptide(L)'
;MSNYQAEKKIILEYYKALDGAQGADITKVLESHISENYIWRGYHPFNELKDAKEVSEIFWQPFRNSFKSIQRRMDIFMAGKNEIDGFDSVWVVSMGHLMGLFDNEWLGIAPSRKMALLRYCEYNKVENGKITETAMFFDIPHVMMQVGLNPFPPQTGAHLVQPGPMTHEGLMFEEQDAAEGEKTLATIDFMVNDIKTWQEEQDLPLVEELRRSWNEDMIWWGPAGIGATYTIERYAEQHSGPFRAGFKDRTFNGHLCRVAEGNFGGFFGWPNLTLTPSGGFMGMPATGKPGDMRIIDMYRREGDKLTENWIFIDLLHFWNQQGVDIL
;
A
#
# COMPACT_ATOMS: atom_id res chain seq x y z
N MET A 1 -10.19 -15.92 19.99
CA MET A 1 -9.63 -16.04 18.63
C MET A 1 -10.47 -15.18 17.72
N SER A 2 -9.83 -14.42 16.84
CA SER A 2 -10.53 -13.63 15.82
C SER A 2 -11.09 -14.58 14.77
N ASN A 3 -12.36 -14.46 14.43
CA ASN A 3 -12.98 -15.33 13.43
C ASN A 3 -13.39 -14.51 12.21
N TYR A 4 -12.50 -14.45 11.21
CA TYR A 4 -12.71 -13.80 9.90
C TYR A 4 -12.65 -14.82 8.76
N GLN A 5 -12.87 -16.10 9.05
CA GLN A 5 -12.71 -17.18 8.07
C GLN A 5 -13.71 -17.09 6.93
N ALA A 6 -14.92 -16.60 7.19
CA ALA A 6 -15.94 -16.41 6.15
C ALA A 6 -15.51 -15.33 5.15
N GLU A 7 -15.04 -14.19 5.63
CA GLU A 7 -14.59 -13.07 4.80
C GLU A 7 -13.30 -13.42 4.04
N LYS A 8 -12.33 -14.06 4.69
CA LYS A 8 -11.11 -14.57 4.06
C LYS A 8 -11.43 -15.54 2.93
N LYS A 9 -12.38 -16.46 3.15
CA LYS A 9 -12.81 -17.42 2.13
C LYS A 9 -13.39 -16.71 0.90
N ILE A 10 -14.24 -15.69 1.08
CA ILE A 10 -14.81 -14.90 -0.01
C ILE A 10 -13.70 -14.29 -0.87
N ILE A 11 -12.69 -13.69 -0.24
CA ILE A 11 -11.58 -13.06 -0.97
C ILE A 11 -10.71 -14.10 -1.67
N LEU A 12 -10.41 -15.24 -1.05
CA LEU A 12 -9.65 -16.30 -1.71
C LEU A 12 -10.40 -16.91 -2.91
N GLU A 13 -11.73 -17.08 -2.80
CA GLU A 13 -12.58 -17.53 -3.91
C GLU A 13 -12.60 -16.49 -5.04
N TYR A 14 -12.73 -15.20 -4.70
CA TYR A 14 -12.63 -14.09 -5.64
C TYR A 14 -11.27 -14.08 -6.36
N TYR A 15 -10.16 -14.16 -5.62
CA TYR A 15 -8.83 -14.20 -6.24
C TYR A 15 -8.66 -15.40 -7.17
N LYS A 16 -9.09 -16.58 -6.75
CA LYS A 16 -9.03 -17.79 -7.57
C LYS A 16 -9.82 -17.63 -8.88
N ALA A 17 -11.03 -17.06 -8.80
CA ALA A 17 -11.87 -16.83 -9.97
C ALA A 17 -11.27 -15.76 -10.88
N LEU A 18 -10.82 -14.63 -10.29
CA LEU A 18 -10.23 -13.53 -11.01
C LEU A 18 -8.92 -13.96 -11.70
N ASP A 19 -8.05 -14.67 -10.99
CA ASP A 19 -6.75 -15.11 -11.53
C ASP A 19 -6.91 -16.12 -12.68
N GLY A 20 -8.02 -16.84 -12.74
CA GLY A 20 -8.37 -17.73 -13.85
C GLY A 20 -9.10 -17.07 -15.03
N ALA A 21 -9.67 -15.86 -14.84
CA ALA A 21 -10.51 -15.21 -15.85
C ALA A 21 -9.67 -14.48 -16.92
N GLN A 22 -10.22 -14.32 -18.13
CA GLN A 22 -9.61 -13.55 -19.20
C GLN A 22 -10.67 -12.75 -19.97
N GLY A 23 -10.27 -11.62 -20.54
CA GLY A 23 -11.14 -10.76 -21.34
C GLY A 23 -12.45 -10.41 -20.62
N ALA A 24 -13.58 -10.58 -21.29
CA ALA A 24 -14.90 -10.24 -20.74
C ALA A 24 -15.35 -11.12 -19.55
N ASP A 25 -14.72 -12.27 -19.31
CA ASP A 25 -15.05 -13.09 -18.15
C ASP A 25 -14.58 -12.44 -16.83
N ILE A 26 -13.62 -11.51 -16.87
CA ILE A 26 -13.22 -10.70 -15.73
C ILE A 26 -14.41 -9.89 -15.21
N THR A 27 -15.17 -9.26 -16.09
CA THR A 27 -16.38 -8.50 -15.70
C THR A 27 -17.38 -9.39 -14.95
N LYS A 28 -17.65 -10.59 -15.46
CA LYS A 28 -18.58 -11.55 -14.82
C LYS A 28 -18.09 -11.99 -13.43
N VAL A 29 -16.78 -12.20 -13.27
CA VAL A 29 -16.20 -12.52 -11.96
C VAL A 29 -16.40 -11.38 -10.99
N LEU A 30 -16.13 -10.14 -11.39
CA LEU A 30 -16.39 -8.97 -10.57
C LEU A 30 -17.87 -8.87 -10.19
N GLU A 31 -18.79 -8.89 -11.16
CA GLU A 31 -20.25 -8.87 -10.93
C GLU A 31 -20.72 -9.94 -9.93
N SER A 32 -20.10 -11.11 -9.94
CA SER A 32 -20.47 -12.19 -9.03
C SER A 32 -19.98 -12.01 -7.60
N HIS A 33 -18.94 -11.18 -7.37
CA HIS A 33 -18.29 -11.03 -6.05
C HIS A 33 -18.49 -9.67 -5.39
N ILE A 34 -18.74 -8.61 -6.17
CA ILE A 34 -18.93 -7.25 -5.64
C ILE A 34 -20.40 -6.91 -5.39
N SER A 35 -20.65 -5.86 -4.60
CA SER A 35 -21.98 -5.28 -4.38
C SER A 35 -22.39 -4.32 -5.49
N GLU A 36 -23.68 -3.97 -5.55
CA GLU A 36 -24.20 -2.97 -6.50
C GLU A 36 -23.60 -1.56 -6.30
N ASN A 37 -23.26 -1.21 -5.06
CA ASN A 37 -22.68 0.09 -4.70
C ASN A 37 -21.18 -0.01 -4.46
N TYR A 38 -20.50 -0.87 -5.23
CA TYR A 38 -19.08 -1.11 -5.10
C TYR A 38 -18.24 0.13 -5.44
N ILE A 39 -17.21 0.37 -4.64
CA ILE A 39 -16.18 1.40 -4.88
C ILE A 39 -14.80 0.76 -4.93
N TRP A 40 -14.07 1.00 -5.99
CA TRP A 40 -12.67 0.61 -6.12
C TRP A 40 -11.78 1.85 -6.16
N ARG A 41 -10.83 1.94 -5.23
CA ARG A 41 -9.85 3.01 -5.14
C ARG A 41 -8.48 2.49 -5.56
N GLY A 42 -8.06 2.86 -6.74
CA GLY A 42 -6.79 2.45 -7.33
C GLY A 42 -5.75 3.56 -7.33
N TYR A 43 -4.51 3.15 -7.47
CA TYR A 43 -3.37 4.03 -7.70
C TYR A 43 -3.60 4.90 -8.96
N HIS A 44 -3.02 6.13 -9.02
CA HIS A 44 -3.06 6.92 -10.26
C HIS A 44 -2.42 6.14 -11.42
N PRO A 45 -3.00 6.14 -12.65
CA PRO A 45 -4.05 7.03 -13.15
C PRO A 45 -5.49 6.51 -12.98
N PHE A 46 -5.69 5.36 -12.35
CA PHE A 46 -7.01 4.72 -12.28
C PHE A 46 -7.97 5.44 -11.32
N ASN A 47 -7.47 5.93 -10.20
CA ASN A 47 -8.25 6.66 -9.20
C ASN A 47 -9.50 5.87 -8.72
N GLU A 48 -10.66 6.51 -8.62
CA GLU A 48 -11.90 5.87 -8.15
C GLU A 48 -12.73 5.34 -9.33
N LEU A 49 -13.07 4.05 -9.27
CA LEU A 49 -13.95 3.35 -10.21
C LEU A 49 -15.13 2.75 -9.42
N LYS A 50 -16.30 2.61 -10.05
CA LYS A 50 -17.55 2.36 -9.31
C LYS A 50 -18.21 1.01 -9.53
N ASP A 51 -17.92 0.33 -10.59
CA ASP A 51 -18.61 -0.92 -10.90
C ASP A 51 -17.69 -1.96 -11.54
N ALA A 52 -18.23 -3.16 -11.70
CA ALA A 52 -17.51 -4.28 -12.29
C ALA A 52 -16.96 -3.98 -13.69
N LYS A 53 -17.74 -3.25 -14.50
CA LYS A 53 -17.38 -2.94 -15.87
C LYS A 53 -16.22 -1.96 -15.93
N GLU A 54 -16.30 -0.85 -15.17
CA GLU A 54 -15.21 0.13 -15.10
C GLU A 54 -13.90 -0.52 -14.61
N VAL A 55 -13.94 -1.26 -13.51
CA VAL A 55 -12.75 -1.92 -12.95
C VAL A 55 -12.18 -2.96 -13.90
N SER A 56 -13.04 -3.70 -14.58
CA SER A 56 -12.63 -4.69 -15.57
C SER A 56 -11.99 -4.04 -16.81
N GLU A 57 -12.66 -3.07 -17.42
CA GLU A 57 -12.26 -2.47 -18.70
C GLU A 57 -11.11 -1.47 -18.57
N ILE A 58 -11.04 -0.74 -17.44
CA ILE A 58 -10.03 0.30 -17.21
C ILE A 58 -8.75 -0.28 -16.60
N PHE A 59 -8.86 -1.23 -15.68
CA PHE A 59 -7.70 -1.80 -14.98
C PHE A 59 -7.38 -3.24 -15.38
N TRP A 60 -8.25 -4.23 -15.04
CA TRP A 60 -7.86 -5.63 -15.11
C TRP A 60 -7.61 -6.15 -16.52
N GLN A 61 -8.46 -5.82 -17.51
CA GLN A 61 -8.29 -6.30 -18.88
C GLN A 61 -7.03 -5.70 -19.53
N PRO A 62 -6.76 -4.38 -19.47
CA PRO A 62 -5.51 -3.81 -19.98
C PRO A 62 -4.28 -4.38 -19.29
N PHE A 63 -4.29 -4.52 -17.96
CA PHE A 63 -3.19 -5.10 -17.21
C PHE A 63 -2.91 -6.54 -17.65
N ARG A 64 -3.92 -7.40 -17.72
CA ARG A 64 -3.78 -8.79 -18.19
C ARG A 64 -3.45 -8.92 -19.66
N ASN A 65 -3.80 -7.94 -20.47
CA ASN A 65 -3.35 -7.90 -21.87
C ASN A 65 -1.85 -7.61 -21.96
N SER A 66 -1.32 -6.83 -21.04
CA SER A 66 0.09 -6.42 -21.03
C SER A 66 0.98 -7.43 -20.31
N PHE A 67 0.52 -7.96 -19.17
CA PHE A 67 1.22 -9.00 -18.41
C PHE A 67 0.57 -10.36 -18.65
N LYS A 68 1.34 -11.30 -19.18
CA LYS A 68 0.89 -12.67 -19.47
C LYS A 68 1.30 -13.62 -18.35
N SER A 69 0.57 -14.74 -18.21
CA SER A 69 0.86 -15.80 -17.24
C SER A 69 1.00 -15.26 -15.81
N ILE A 70 0.06 -14.41 -15.41
CA ILE A 70 0.10 -13.75 -14.10
C ILE A 70 -0.01 -14.77 -12.97
N GLN A 71 0.85 -14.60 -11.97
CA GLN A 71 0.77 -15.29 -10.68
C GLN A 71 0.61 -14.24 -9.58
N ARG A 72 -0.42 -14.39 -8.74
CA ARG A 72 -0.57 -13.65 -7.49
C ARG A 72 0.32 -14.28 -6.43
N ARG A 73 1.36 -13.60 -6.03
CA ARG A 73 2.31 -14.03 -5.01
C ARG A 73 2.05 -13.22 -3.75
N MET A 74 1.27 -13.81 -2.86
CA MET A 74 0.94 -13.16 -1.58
C MET A 74 2.10 -13.35 -0.59
N ASP A 75 2.43 -12.27 0.11
CA ASP A 75 3.42 -12.24 1.19
C ASP A 75 2.72 -11.99 2.54
N ILE A 76 1.64 -11.20 2.54
CA ILE A 76 0.76 -10.97 3.68
C ILE A 76 -0.68 -11.23 3.22
N PHE A 77 -1.42 -11.95 4.06
CA PHE A 77 -2.86 -12.16 3.94
C PHE A 77 -3.47 -12.21 5.34
N MET A 78 -4.29 -11.23 5.67
CA MET A 78 -4.89 -11.09 6.99
C MET A 78 -6.28 -10.48 6.90
N ALA A 79 -7.03 -10.49 8.01
CA ALA A 79 -8.31 -9.80 8.11
C ALA A 79 -8.48 -9.15 9.49
N GLY A 80 -9.31 -8.11 9.55
CA GLY A 80 -9.60 -7.44 10.82
C GLY A 80 -10.85 -6.59 10.74
N LYS A 81 -11.37 -6.26 11.90
CA LYS A 81 -12.40 -5.23 12.04
C LYS A 81 -11.76 -3.85 11.94
N ASN A 82 -12.43 -2.96 11.23
CA ASN A 82 -11.95 -1.60 11.01
C ASN A 82 -12.13 -0.76 12.29
N GLU A 83 -11.02 -0.30 12.86
CA GLU A 83 -11.06 0.58 14.02
C GLU A 83 -11.71 1.95 13.73
N ILE A 84 -11.55 2.44 12.51
CA ILE A 84 -11.96 3.79 12.12
C ILE A 84 -13.48 3.96 12.13
N ASP A 85 -14.22 2.90 11.83
CA ASP A 85 -15.69 2.90 11.88
C ASP A 85 -16.27 2.31 13.18
N GLY A 86 -15.45 2.16 14.21
CA GLY A 86 -15.86 1.60 15.50
C GLY A 86 -15.96 0.08 15.51
N PHE A 87 -15.19 -0.59 14.68
CA PHE A 87 -15.15 -2.06 14.52
C PHE A 87 -16.43 -2.66 13.92
N ASP A 88 -17.15 -1.88 13.12
CA ASP A 88 -18.38 -2.33 12.47
C ASP A 88 -18.10 -3.19 11.22
N SER A 89 -17.18 -2.76 10.35
CA SER A 89 -16.87 -3.48 9.11
C SER A 89 -15.67 -4.41 9.25
N VAL A 90 -15.67 -5.48 8.43
CA VAL A 90 -14.53 -6.41 8.30
C VAL A 90 -13.83 -6.16 6.97
N TRP A 91 -12.51 -6.06 7.04
CA TRP A 91 -11.65 -5.91 5.87
C TRP A 91 -10.66 -7.05 5.79
N VAL A 92 -10.47 -7.56 4.58
CA VAL A 92 -9.44 -8.56 4.25
C VAL A 92 -8.35 -7.89 3.45
N VAL A 93 -7.11 -8.08 3.88
CA VAL A 93 -5.94 -7.42 3.29
C VAL A 93 -5.02 -8.45 2.67
N SER A 94 -4.55 -8.17 1.46
CA SER A 94 -3.54 -8.95 0.75
C SER A 94 -2.44 -8.04 0.24
N MET A 95 -1.19 -8.41 0.49
CA MET A 95 -0.01 -7.71 -0.03
C MET A 95 0.95 -8.72 -0.65
N GLY A 96 1.63 -8.31 -1.71
CA GLY A 96 2.63 -9.13 -2.39
C GLY A 96 2.93 -8.61 -3.79
N HIS A 97 3.05 -9.52 -4.76
CA HIS A 97 3.38 -9.18 -6.14
C HIS A 97 2.45 -9.89 -7.13
N LEU A 98 2.03 -9.14 -8.14
CA LEU A 98 1.50 -9.72 -9.38
C LEU A 98 2.68 -9.92 -10.33
N MET A 99 3.13 -11.16 -10.46
CA MET A 99 4.25 -11.53 -11.33
C MET A 99 3.71 -11.97 -12.70
N GLY A 100 4.30 -11.51 -13.78
CA GLY A 100 3.92 -11.92 -15.12
C GLY A 100 5.00 -11.66 -16.16
N LEU A 101 4.75 -12.10 -17.41
CA LEU A 101 5.57 -11.74 -18.55
C LEU A 101 5.06 -10.40 -19.10
N PHE A 102 5.89 -9.37 -19.06
CA PHE A 102 5.53 -8.04 -19.57
C PHE A 102 5.73 -7.98 -21.08
N ASP A 103 4.72 -8.42 -21.83
CA ASP A 103 4.81 -8.67 -23.28
C ASP A 103 4.19 -7.59 -24.16
N ASN A 104 3.23 -6.80 -23.64
CA ASN A 104 2.64 -5.69 -24.38
C ASN A 104 2.72 -4.40 -23.55
N GLU A 105 2.59 -3.26 -24.21
CA GLU A 105 2.60 -1.94 -23.59
C GLU A 105 1.51 -1.82 -22.49
N TRP A 106 1.86 -1.14 -21.41
CA TRP A 106 0.94 -0.80 -20.33
C TRP A 106 1.18 0.62 -19.85
N LEU A 107 0.15 1.47 -19.90
CA LEU A 107 0.23 2.89 -19.51
C LEU A 107 1.35 3.67 -20.22
N GLY A 108 1.59 3.40 -21.49
CA GLY A 108 2.70 4.00 -22.25
C GLY A 108 4.08 3.41 -21.96
N ILE A 109 4.19 2.47 -21.00
CA ILE A 109 5.43 1.80 -20.67
C ILE A 109 5.69 0.67 -21.66
N ALA A 110 6.80 0.76 -22.40
CA ALA A 110 7.18 -0.27 -23.37
C ALA A 110 7.51 -1.61 -22.68
N PRO A 111 7.10 -2.76 -23.25
CA PRO A 111 7.30 -4.05 -22.62
C PRO A 111 8.77 -4.49 -22.62
N SER A 112 9.21 -5.07 -21.53
CA SER A 112 10.57 -5.66 -21.44
C SER A 112 10.70 -7.00 -22.17
N ARG A 113 9.58 -7.69 -22.45
CA ARG A 113 9.51 -9.10 -22.91
C ARG A 113 10.21 -10.06 -21.94
N LYS A 114 10.23 -9.72 -20.68
CA LYS A 114 10.79 -10.48 -19.57
C LYS A 114 9.77 -10.58 -18.45
N MET A 115 10.07 -11.39 -17.45
CA MET A 115 9.33 -11.41 -16.19
C MET A 115 9.41 -10.02 -15.52
N ALA A 116 8.28 -9.57 -15.01
CA ALA A 116 8.19 -8.36 -14.20
C ALA A 116 7.28 -8.63 -12.99
N LEU A 117 7.48 -7.84 -11.95
CA LEU A 117 6.78 -7.93 -10.68
C LEU A 117 6.10 -6.59 -10.42
N LEU A 118 4.76 -6.57 -10.38
CA LEU A 118 4.01 -5.43 -9.91
C LEU A 118 3.70 -5.65 -8.43
N ARG A 119 4.37 -4.90 -7.55
CA ARG A 119 4.10 -4.89 -6.12
C ARG A 119 2.72 -4.33 -5.86
N TYR A 120 1.92 -4.97 -5.01
CA TYR A 120 0.57 -4.52 -4.67
C TYR A 120 0.25 -4.67 -3.18
N CYS A 121 -0.69 -3.85 -2.71
CA CYS A 121 -1.43 -4.05 -1.47
C CYS A 121 -2.90 -3.74 -1.72
N GLU A 122 -3.77 -4.64 -1.29
CA GLU A 122 -5.20 -4.62 -1.58
C GLU A 122 -5.99 -4.83 -0.29
N TYR A 123 -6.86 -3.87 0.03
CA TYR A 123 -7.81 -3.89 1.14
C TYR A 123 -9.21 -4.12 0.58
N ASN A 124 -9.90 -5.14 1.05
CA ASN A 124 -11.24 -5.47 0.58
C ASN A 124 -12.23 -5.48 1.76
N LYS A 125 -13.22 -4.60 1.73
CA LYS A 125 -14.33 -4.59 2.68
C LYS A 125 -15.35 -5.66 2.29
N VAL A 126 -15.69 -6.52 3.23
CA VAL A 126 -16.64 -7.62 2.99
C VAL A 126 -17.88 -7.43 3.85
N GLU A 127 -19.03 -7.31 3.20
CA GLU A 127 -20.34 -7.16 3.85
C GLU A 127 -21.37 -8.04 3.14
N ASN A 128 -22.17 -8.77 3.92
CA ASN A 128 -23.25 -9.63 3.39
C ASN A 128 -22.80 -10.62 2.28
N GLY A 129 -21.56 -11.14 2.41
CA GLY A 129 -21.03 -12.09 1.44
C GLY A 129 -20.52 -11.48 0.13
N LYS A 130 -20.40 -10.15 0.05
CA LYS A 130 -19.94 -9.39 -1.11
C LYS A 130 -18.80 -8.43 -0.74
N ILE A 131 -17.97 -8.11 -1.71
CA ILE A 131 -16.98 -7.04 -1.59
C ILE A 131 -17.70 -5.72 -1.89
N THR A 132 -17.70 -4.81 -0.92
CA THR A 132 -18.39 -3.51 -1.05
C THR A 132 -17.42 -2.37 -1.36
N GLU A 133 -16.17 -2.48 -0.91
CA GLU A 133 -15.11 -1.53 -1.21
C GLU A 133 -13.78 -2.26 -1.43
N THR A 134 -12.97 -1.73 -2.33
CA THR A 134 -11.57 -2.14 -2.49
C THR A 134 -10.68 -0.91 -2.55
N ALA A 135 -9.56 -0.93 -1.83
CA ALA A 135 -8.42 -0.03 -2.09
C ALA A 135 -7.24 -0.88 -2.54
N MET A 136 -6.76 -0.66 -3.76
CA MET A 136 -5.65 -1.42 -4.34
C MET A 136 -4.58 -0.48 -4.85
N PHE A 137 -3.43 -0.49 -4.19
CA PHE A 137 -2.26 0.29 -4.59
C PHE A 137 -1.18 -0.63 -5.14
N PHE A 138 -0.44 -0.11 -6.11
CA PHE A 138 0.69 -0.80 -6.71
C PHE A 138 1.82 0.18 -7.01
N ASP A 139 3.01 -0.34 -7.22
CA ASP A 139 4.20 0.46 -7.49
C ASP A 139 4.49 0.48 -9.00
N ILE A 140 3.77 1.35 -9.74
CA ILE A 140 3.98 1.53 -11.18
C ILE A 140 5.41 2.04 -11.47
N PRO A 141 5.96 3.04 -10.74
CA PRO A 141 7.34 3.45 -10.92
C PRO A 141 8.36 2.31 -10.78
N HIS A 142 8.09 1.32 -9.93
CA HIS A 142 8.95 0.14 -9.82
C HIS A 142 8.93 -0.72 -11.10
N VAL A 143 7.77 -0.84 -11.77
CA VAL A 143 7.68 -1.49 -13.10
C VAL A 143 8.48 -0.69 -14.14
N MET A 144 8.39 0.65 -14.12
CA MET A 144 9.20 1.51 -15.00
C MET A 144 10.70 1.24 -14.81
N MET A 145 11.16 1.15 -13.57
CA MET A 145 12.58 0.86 -13.28
C MET A 145 13.00 -0.55 -13.73
N GLN A 146 12.12 -1.55 -13.67
CA GLN A 146 12.38 -2.90 -14.17
C GLN A 146 12.58 -2.95 -15.70
N VAL A 147 12.06 -1.98 -16.44
CA VAL A 147 12.29 -1.85 -17.89
C VAL A 147 13.39 -0.85 -18.24
N GLY A 148 14.10 -0.33 -17.24
CA GLY A 148 15.23 0.60 -17.43
C GLY A 148 14.84 2.07 -17.50
N LEU A 149 13.60 2.42 -17.20
CA LEU A 149 13.16 3.81 -17.06
C LEU A 149 13.39 4.25 -15.60
N ASN A 150 13.91 5.47 -15.42
CA ASN A 150 14.08 6.06 -14.10
C ASN A 150 13.23 7.32 -14.01
N PRO A 151 11.95 7.20 -13.58
CA PRO A 151 11.01 8.31 -13.58
C PRO A 151 11.34 9.40 -12.55
N PHE A 152 12.16 9.06 -11.55
CA PHE A 152 12.57 9.97 -10.49
C PHE A 152 14.09 10.19 -10.49
N PRO A 153 14.57 11.27 -9.87
CA PRO A 153 16.00 11.43 -9.55
C PRO A 153 16.53 10.26 -8.71
N PRO A 154 17.87 10.10 -8.58
CA PRO A 154 18.43 9.03 -7.77
C PRO A 154 17.80 8.98 -6.38
N GLN A 155 17.27 7.84 -6.01
CA GLN A 155 16.63 7.61 -4.71
C GLN A 155 17.66 7.46 -3.60
N THR A 156 17.26 7.78 -2.36
CA THR A 156 18.12 7.71 -1.18
C THR A 156 18.24 6.31 -0.59
N GLY A 157 17.18 5.51 -0.71
CA GLY A 157 17.15 4.11 -0.29
C GLY A 157 17.56 3.12 -1.39
N ALA A 158 17.58 1.84 -1.06
CA ALA A 158 17.94 0.77 -1.98
C ALA A 158 16.81 0.46 -2.97
N HIS A 159 17.16 0.30 -4.26
CA HIS A 159 16.24 -0.23 -5.27
C HIS A 159 16.34 -1.74 -5.34
N LEU A 160 15.27 -2.43 -4.99
CA LEU A 160 15.18 -3.90 -5.06
C LEU A 160 13.73 -4.34 -5.24
N VAL A 161 13.55 -5.60 -5.62
CA VAL A 161 12.28 -6.29 -5.45
C VAL A 161 12.12 -6.57 -3.96
N GLN A 162 11.05 -6.05 -3.37
CA GLN A 162 10.85 -6.13 -1.92
C GLN A 162 10.36 -7.52 -1.53
N PRO A 163 11.02 -8.20 -0.59
CA PRO A 163 10.55 -9.49 -0.07
C PRO A 163 9.36 -9.31 0.86
N GLY A 164 8.70 -10.44 1.17
CA GLY A 164 7.75 -10.54 2.25
C GLY A 164 8.40 -10.49 3.63
N PRO A 165 7.63 -10.76 4.70
CA PRO A 165 8.11 -10.73 6.08
C PRO A 165 9.30 -11.65 6.31
N MET A 166 10.27 -11.20 7.09
CA MET A 166 11.45 -11.97 7.47
C MET A 166 11.08 -13.31 8.11
N THR A 167 10.01 -13.35 8.88
CA THR A 167 9.53 -14.53 9.60
C THR A 167 8.72 -15.50 8.72
N HIS A 168 8.35 -15.12 7.50
CA HIS A 168 7.47 -15.87 6.59
C HIS A 168 6.07 -16.19 7.14
N GLU A 169 5.62 -15.49 8.18
CA GLU A 169 4.35 -15.72 8.89
C GLU A 169 3.21 -14.79 8.46
N GLY A 170 3.35 -14.06 7.36
CA GLY A 170 2.36 -13.08 6.90
C GLY A 170 1.08 -13.69 6.33
N LEU A 171 1.05 -14.99 5.99
CA LEU A 171 -0.11 -15.65 5.40
C LEU A 171 -1.00 -16.26 6.49
N MET A 172 -1.88 -15.45 7.06
CA MET A 172 -2.77 -15.84 8.17
C MET A 172 -4.05 -16.46 7.63
N PHE A 173 -3.96 -17.68 7.09
CA PHE A 173 -5.13 -18.43 6.61
C PHE A 173 -5.97 -19.00 7.76
N GLU A 174 -5.37 -19.25 8.90
CA GLU A 174 -6.02 -19.79 10.09
C GLU A 174 -6.40 -18.66 11.09
N GLU A 175 -7.24 -19.01 12.07
CA GLU A 175 -7.60 -18.10 13.15
C GLU A 175 -6.39 -17.71 13.98
N GLN A 176 -6.28 -16.42 14.30
CA GLN A 176 -5.21 -15.87 15.13
C GLN A 176 -5.71 -15.53 16.53
N ASP A 177 -4.78 -15.34 17.48
CA ASP A 177 -5.11 -14.80 18.79
C ASP A 177 -5.56 -13.35 18.67
N ALA A 178 -6.78 -13.06 19.11
CA ALA A 178 -7.36 -11.71 19.05
C ALA A 178 -6.53 -10.70 19.86
N ALA A 179 -5.97 -11.13 21.00
CA ALA A 179 -5.15 -10.25 21.85
C ALA A 179 -3.86 -9.78 21.16
N GLU A 180 -3.28 -10.60 20.26
CA GLU A 180 -2.12 -10.17 19.47
C GLU A 180 -2.50 -9.13 18.42
N GLY A 181 -3.66 -9.26 17.79
CA GLY A 181 -4.21 -8.25 16.87
C GLY A 181 -4.47 -6.91 17.58
N GLU A 182 -5.07 -6.94 18.77
CA GLU A 182 -5.30 -5.74 19.60
C GLU A 182 -3.99 -5.04 19.98
N LYS A 183 -2.96 -5.79 20.38
CA LYS A 183 -1.63 -5.23 20.65
C LYS A 183 -1.01 -4.59 19.42
N THR A 184 -1.14 -5.24 18.27
CA THR A 184 -0.60 -4.71 17.00
C THR A 184 -1.30 -3.41 16.63
N LEU A 185 -2.62 -3.36 16.75
CA LEU A 185 -3.41 -2.16 16.49
C LEU A 185 -3.00 -1.01 17.43
N ALA A 186 -2.88 -1.29 18.74
CA ALA A 186 -2.44 -0.30 19.72
C ALA A 186 -1.01 0.22 19.46
N THR A 187 -0.11 -0.64 18.96
CA THR A 187 1.26 -0.24 18.59
C THR A 187 1.25 0.67 17.34
N ILE A 188 0.40 0.37 16.35
CA ILE A 188 0.21 1.23 15.17
C ILE A 188 -0.40 2.57 15.59
N ASP A 189 -1.39 2.58 16.48
CA ASP A 189 -2.00 3.80 17.01
C ASP A 189 -0.99 4.68 17.72
N PHE A 190 -0.17 4.09 18.56
CA PHE A 190 0.89 4.81 19.26
C PHE A 190 1.82 5.49 18.24
N MET A 191 2.31 4.75 17.23
CA MET A 191 3.18 5.28 16.18
C MET A 191 2.50 6.39 15.38
N VAL A 192 1.23 6.21 14.97
CA VAL A 192 0.48 7.23 14.21
C VAL A 192 0.29 8.50 15.03
N ASN A 193 -0.01 8.39 16.32
CA ASN A 193 -0.16 9.55 17.18
C ASN A 193 1.17 10.26 17.44
N ASP A 194 2.25 9.53 17.60
CA ASP A 194 3.60 10.07 17.71
C ASP A 194 4.01 10.88 16.48
N ILE A 195 3.76 10.35 15.28
CA ILE A 195 4.02 11.06 14.03
C ILE A 195 3.14 12.31 13.86
N LYS A 196 1.94 12.36 14.41
CA LYS A 196 1.09 13.57 14.33
C LYS A 196 1.70 14.77 15.02
N THR A 197 2.45 14.56 16.09
CA THR A 197 3.02 15.61 16.95
C THR A 197 4.41 16.08 16.51
N TRP A 198 5.01 15.49 15.49
CA TRP A 198 6.40 15.77 15.05
C TRP A 198 6.71 17.25 14.76
N GLN A 199 5.71 18.08 14.45
CA GLN A 199 5.88 19.52 14.25
C GLN A 199 5.78 20.33 15.54
N GLU A 200 5.23 19.75 16.58
CA GLU A 200 4.95 20.39 17.88
C GLU A 200 6.05 20.12 18.91
N GLU A 201 6.64 18.93 18.86
CA GLU A 201 7.71 18.47 19.78
C GLU A 201 9.07 18.51 19.07
N GLN A 202 9.73 19.70 19.02
CA GLN A 202 11.03 19.87 18.37
C GLN A 202 12.24 19.49 19.25
N ASP A 203 12.04 19.11 20.50
CA ASP A 203 13.11 18.93 21.46
C ASP A 203 13.77 17.54 21.43
N LEU A 204 13.14 16.56 20.79
CA LEU A 204 13.68 15.21 20.69
C LEU A 204 14.36 14.98 19.32
N PRO A 205 15.62 14.48 19.27
CA PRO A 205 16.24 14.08 18.02
C PRO A 205 15.40 13.03 17.29
N LEU A 206 15.27 13.14 15.95
CA LEU A 206 14.43 12.26 15.12
C LEU A 206 14.66 10.76 15.41
N VAL A 207 15.92 10.35 15.56
CA VAL A 207 16.27 8.95 15.86
C VAL A 207 15.70 8.51 17.23
N GLU A 208 15.72 9.38 18.23
CA GLU A 208 15.15 9.08 19.56
C GLU A 208 13.62 9.04 19.53
N GLU A 209 12.99 9.90 18.72
CA GLU A 209 11.53 9.83 18.48
C GLU A 209 11.15 8.49 17.85
N LEU A 210 11.85 8.08 16.79
CA LEU A 210 11.59 6.82 16.09
C LEU A 210 11.77 5.59 17.03
N ARG A 211 12.74 5.61 17.94
CA ARG A 211 12.96 4.55 18.93
C ARG A 211 11.77 4.27 19.84
N ARG A 212 10.84 5.20 19.96
CA ARG A 212 9.63 5.02 20.77
C ARG A 212 8.71 3.94 20.19
N SER A 213 8.61 3.85 18.86
CA SER A 213 7.68 2.96 18.15
C SER A 213 8.37 1.85 17.35
N TRP A 214 9.67 1.98 17.05
CA TRP A 214 10.39 1.08 16.15
C TRP A 214 11.52 0.32 16.84
N ASN A 215 11.77 -0.90 16.39
CA ASN A 215 12.97 -1.65 16.74
C ASN A 215 14.19 -1.05 16.01
N GLU A 216 15.41 -1.18 16.63
CA GLU A 216 16.66 -0.61 16.10
C GLU A 216 16.97 -1.11 14.67
N ASP A 217 16.70 -2.37 14.41
CA ASP A 217 16.93 -3.07 13.14
C ASP A 217 15.69 -3.08 12.23
N MET A 218 14.82 -2.08 12.37
CA MET A 218 13.63 -1.95 11.54
C MET A 218 13.98 -1.87 10.04
N ILE A 219 13.10 -2.42 9.21
CA ILE A 219 13.18 -2.29 7.77
C ILE A 219 11.95 -1.51 7.27
N TRP A 220 12.20 -0.49 6.45
CA TRP A 220 11.18 0.26 5.77
C TRP A 220 11.27 -0.01 4.26
N TRP A 221 10.26 -0.72 3.74
CA TRP A 221 10.14 -1.07 2.34
C TRP A 221 9.41 0.04 1.58
N GLY A 222 10.13 1.13 1.30
CA GLY A 222 9.61 2.30 0.59
C GLY A 222 9.38 2.04 -0.89
N PRO A 223 8.49 2.83 -1.55
CA PRO A 223 8.21 2.69 -2.99
C PRO A 223 9.39 3.13 -3.85
N ALA A 224 9.35 2.78 -5.14
CA ALA A 224 10.28 3.31 -6.13
C ALA A 224 10.26 4.84 -6.14
N GLY A 225 11.43 5.44 -6.27
CA GLY A 225 11.68 6.88 -6.12
C GLY A 225 12.20 7.26 -4.74
N ILE A 226 11.90 6.49 -3.68
CA ILE A 226 12.47 6.64 -2.33
C ILE A 226 13.39 5.46 -2.04
N GLY A 227 12.91 4.22 -2.20
CA GLY A 227 13.66 2.99 -1.98
C GLY A 227 13.57 2.47 -0.55
N ALA A 228 14.14 1.27 -0.33
CA ALA A 228 14.14 0.60 0.97
C ALA A 228 15.27 1.09 1.88
N THR A 229 15.00 1.15 3.18
CA THR A 229 15.97 1.55 4.20
C THR A 229 16.03 0.52 5.33
N TYR A 230 17.18 0.42 5.98
CA TYR A 230 17.44 -0.51 7.08
C TYR A 230 18.05 0.23 8.26
N THR A 231 17.65 -0.09 9.46
CA THR A 231 17.89 0.55 10.75
C THR A 231 17.22 1.93 10.92
N ILE A 232 16.96 2.30 12.16
CA ILE A 232 16.36 3.59 12.50
C ILE A 232 17.20 4.76 11.96
N GLU A 233 18.51 4.70 12.10
CA GLU A 233 19.42 5.77 11.66
C GLU A 233 19.34 5.98 10.14
N ARG A 234 19.36 4.87 9.36
CA ARG A 234 19.26 4.97 7.90
C ARG A 234 17.86 5.38 7.45
N TYR A 235 16.82 4.92 8.13
CA TYR A 235 15.46 5.40 7.87
C TYR A 235 15.34 6.91 8.13
N ALA A 236 15.90 7.40 9.24
CA ALA A 236 15.93 8.83 9.54
C ALA A 236 16.70 9.64 8.48
N GLU A 237 17.87 9.16 8.05
CA GLU A 237 18.72 9.82 7.05
C GLU A 237 18.11 9.77 5.64
N GLN A 238 17.58 8.64 5.22
CA GLN A 238 17.21 8.36 3.82
C GLN A 238 15.74 8.64 3.51
N HIS A 239 14.85 8.65 4.50
CA HIS A 239 13.44 8.91 4.28
C HIS A 239 12.83 9.92 5.24
N SER A 240 12.75 9.65 6.55
CA SER A 240 11.96 10.47 7.47
C SER A 240 12.47 11.91 7.56
N GLY A 241 13.77 12.13 7.65
CA GLY A 241 14.38 13.46 7.64
C GLY A 241 14.13 14.23 6.35
N PRO A 242 14.48 13.67 5.17
CA PRO A 242 14.19 14.29 3.87
C PRO A 242 12.71 14.58 3.64
N PHE A 243 11.82 13.67 4.07
CA PHE A 243 10.37 13.87 3.98
C PHE A 243 9.93 15.07 4.81
N ARG A 244 10.35 15.15 6.07
CA ARG A 244 10.03 16.26 6.98
C ARG A 244 10.58 17.60 6.48
N ALA A 245 11.78 17.61 5.92
CA ALA A 245 12.39 18.80 5.35
C ALA A 245 11.76 19.24 4.02
N GLY A 246 11.28 18.28 3.23
CA GLY A 246 10.74 18.51 1.89
C GLY A 246 9.30 19.00 1.86
N PHE A 247 8.57 18.95 2.98
CA PHE A 247 7.17 19.35 3.06
C PHE A 247 6.88 20.27 4.23
N LYS A 248 5.90 21.16 4.03
CA LYS A 248 5.31 22.04 5.03
C LYS A 248 3.79 21.98 4.99
N ASP A 249 3.13 22.71 5.89
CA ASP A 249 1.67 22.84 5.96
C ASP A 249 0.95 21.46 6.00
N ARG A 250 1.50 20.52 6.78
CA ARG A 250 0.99 19.17 6.87
C ARG A 250 -0.36 19.11 7.56
N THR A 251 -1.33 18.54 6.88
CA THR A 251 -2.64 18.17 7.46
C THR A 251 -2.79 16.66 7.43
N PHE A 252 -3.09 16.06 8.58
CA PHE A 252 -3.49 14.66 8.67
C PHE A 252 -4.99 14.55 8.44
N ASN A 253 -5.38 13.92 7.34
CA ASN A 253 -6.79 13.77 6.94
C ASN A 253 -7.45 12.51 7.54
N GLY A 254 -6.65 11.63 8.12
CA GLY A 254 -7.13 10.39 8.71
C GLY A 254 -6.97 9.16 7.83
N HIS A 255 -7.50 8.06 8.34
CA HIS A 255 -7.57 6.79 7.62
C HIS A 255 -9.03 6.46 7.29
N LEU A 256 -9.27 5.71 6.22
CA LEU A 256 -10.55 5.08 5.92
C LEU A 256 -10.67 3.69 6.57
N CYS A 257 -9.54 3.00 6.67
CA CYS A 257 -9.47 1.70 7.30
C CYS A 257 -8.18 1.56 8.09
N ARG A 258 -8.27 0.94 9.27
CA ARG A 258 -7.16 0.48 10.08
C ARG A 258 -7.52 -0.85 10.73
N VAL A 259 -6.73 -1.87 10.44
CA VAL A 259 -7.00 -3.26 10.85
C VAL A 259 -5.73 -3.95 11.30
N ALA A 260 -5.88 -4.96 12.15
CA ALA A 260 -4.79 -5.85 12.53
C ALA A 260 -5.29 -7.27 12.79
N GLU A 261 -4.41 -8.25 12.55
CA GLU A 261 -4.58 -9.65 12.91
C GLU A 261 -3.21 -10.22 13.29
N GLY A 262 -3.14 -10.94 14.43
CA GLY A 262 -1.87 -11.41 14.94
C GLY A 262 -0.86 -10.25 15.10
N ASN A 263 0.35 -10.45 14.63
CA ASN A 263 1.42 -9.45 14.67
C ASN A 263 1.53 -8.58 13.40
N PHE A 264 0.54 -8.65 12.51
CA PHE A 264 0.44 -7.80 11.32
C PHE A 264 -0.74 -6.84 11.41
N GLY A 265 -0.57 -5.67 10.84
CA GLY A 265 -1.62 -4.67 10.75
C GLY A 265 -1.29 -3.59 9.74
N GLY A 266 -2.24 -2.70 9.50
CA GLY A 266 -2.01 -1.60 8.57
C GLY A 266 -3.23 -0.72 8.42
N PHE A 267 -3.09 0.26 7.54
CA PHE A 267 -4.14 1.23 7.25
C PHE A 267 -4.06 1.73 5.81
N PHE A 268 -5.13 2.39 5.37
CA PHE A 268 -5.07 3.26 4.21
C PHE A 268 -5.84 4.56 4.42
N GLY A 269 -5.38 5.61 3.74
CA GLY A 269 -6.02 6.92 3.68
C GLY A 269 -6.21 7.42 2.24
N TRP A 270 -7.32 8.14 2.02
CA TRP A 270 -7.72 8.60 0.68
C TRP A 270 -8.37 10.00 0.74
N PRO A 271 -7.56 11.08 0.86
CA PRO A 271 -6.13 11.07 1.14
C PRO A 271 -5.82 10.81 2.62
N ASN A 272 -4.60 10.40 2.89
CA ASN A 272 -4.06 10.29 4.24
C ASN A 272 -3.52 11.63 4.76
N LEU A 273 -2.79 12.32 3.89
CA LEU A 273 -2.15 13.60 4.18
C LEU A 273 -2.44 14.62 3.09
N THR A 274 -2.46 15.90 3.46
CA THR A 274 -2.30 17.02 2.53
C THR A 274 -1.01 17.74 2.90
N LEU A 275 -0.14 17.98 1.91
CA LEU A 275 1.22 18.49 2.10
C LEU A 275 1.55 19.54 1.04
N THR A 276 2.35 20.54 1.42
CA THR A 276 2.89 21.54 0.48
C THR A 276 4.38 21.28 0.26
N PRO A 277 4.84 20.94 -0.98
CA PRO A 277 6.26 20.75 -1.27
C PRO A 277 7.05 22.04 -1.04
N SER A 278 8.12 21.96 -0.24
CA SER A 278 9.09 23.04 -0.02
C SER A 278 10.39 22.83 -0.81
N GLY A 279 10.52 21.71 -1.53
CA GLY A 279 11.63 21.35 -2.40
C GLY A 279 12.60 20.36 -1.78
N GLY A 280 13.29 19.63 -2.64
CA GLY A 280 14.36 18.71 -2.26
C GLY A 280 13.94 17.27 -2.03
N PHE A 281 12.73 17.00 -1.60
CA PHE A 281 12.25 15.62 -1.45
C PHE A 281 12.23 14.92 -2.80
N MET A 282 12.91 13.79 -2.92
CA MET A 282 13.12 13.04 -4.17
C MET A 282 13.74 13.90 -5.30
N GLY A 283 14.42 15.00 -4.98
CA GLY A 283 14.93 15.96 -5.98
C GLY A 283 13.83 16.71 -6.74
N MET A 284 12.58 16.63 -6.34
CA MET A 284 11.45 17.25 -7.03
C MET A 284 11.30 18.74 -6.67
N PRO A 285 10.70 19.57 -7.56
CA PRO A 285 10.64 21.01 -7.36
C PRO A 285 9.73 21.43 -6.21
N ALA A 286 10.04 22.59 -5.62
CA ALA A 286 9.18 23.30 -4.70
C ALA A 286 8.07 24.02 -5.47
N THR A 287 6.90 23.40 -5.58
CA THR A 287 5.77 24.07 -6.26
C THR A 287 5.04 25.07 -5.38
N GLY A 288 5.11 24.87 -4.05
CA GLY A 288 4.36 25.67 -3.08
C GLY A 288 2.83 25.46 -3.13
N LYS A 289 2.34 24.45 -3.86
CA LYS A 289 0.93 24.11 -3.94
C LYS A 289 0.63 22.93 -3.02
N PRO A 290 -0.42 22.98 -2.18
CA PRO A 290 -0.83 21.80 -1.43
C PRO A 290 -1.27 20.68 -2.37
N GLY A 291 -1.00 19.45 -1.99
CA GLY A 291 -1.38 18.24 -2.71
C GLY A 291 -1.76 17.12 -1.74
N ASP A 292 -2.68 16.30 -2.18
CA ASP A 292 -3.18 15.15 -1.43
C ASP A 292 -2.30 13.93 -1.65
N MET A 293 -1.87 13.29 -0.56
CA MET A 293 -1.07 12.08 -0.59
C MET A 293 -1.91 10.90 -0.11
N ARG A 294 -2.09 9.92 -1.00
CA ARG A 294 -2.80 8.67 -0.74
C ARG A 294 -1.79 7.60 -0.34
N ILE A 295 -2.07 6.88 0.72
CA ILE A 295 -1.12 5.92 1.30
C ILE A 295 -1.85 4.64 1.69
N ILE A 296 -1.20 3.49 1.42
CA ILE A 296 -1.44 2.21 2.10
C ILE A 296 -0.18 1.85 2.85
N ASP A 297 -0.33 1.45 4.11
CA ASP A 297 0.76 1.04 4.99
C ASP A 297 0.48 -0.32 5.63
N MET A 298 1.49 -1.19 5.63
CA MET A 298 1.46 -2.50 6.28
C MET A 298 2.64 -2.62 7.23
N TYR A 299 2.40 -3.22 8.39
CA TYR A 299 3.38 -3.35 9.46
C TYR A 299 3.45 -4.77 9.99
N ARG A 300 4.66 -5.18 10.41
CA ARG A 300 4.87 -6.30 11.31
C ARG A 300 5.37 -5.78 12.66
N ARG A 301 4.74 -6.25 13.72
CA ARG A 301 5.14 -5.97 15.11
C ARG A 301 5.99 -7.12 15.65
N GLU A 302 6.96 -6.78 16.47
CA GLU A 302 7.72 -7.72 17.28
C GLU A 302 7.89 -7.18 18.70
N GLY A 303 7.43 -7.94 19.70
CA GLY A 303 7.31 -7.42 21.05
C GLY A 303 6.33 -6.25 21.12
N ASP A 304 6.79 -5.11 21.60
CA ASP A 304 5.98 -3.89 21.77
C ASP A 304 6.25 -2.83 20.67
N LYS A 305 7.03 -3.18 19.65
CA LYS A 305 7.46 -2.23 18.60
C LYS A 305 7.24 -2.78 17.21
N LEU A 306 7.17 -1.85 16.25
CA LEU A 306 7.15 -2.16 14.82
C LEU A 306 8.56 -2.51 14.35
N THR A 307 8.69 -3.45 13.41
CA THR A 307 9.98 -3.94 12.95
C THR A 307 10.09 -4.01 11.43
N GLU A 308 9.00 -4.23 10.72
CA GLU A 308 8.95 -4.12 9.25
C GLU A 308 7.74 -3.29 8.82
N ASN A 309 7.95 -2.49 7.78
CA ASN A 309 6.91 -1.67 7.19
C ASN A 309 6.97 -1.75 5.66
N TRP A 310 5.85 -2.04 5.03
CA TRP A 310 5.66 -1.99 3.58
C TRP A 310 4.70 -0.86 3.25
N ILE A 311 5.22 0.21 2.67
CA ILE A 311 4.41 1.38 2.32
C ILE A 311 4.19 1.49 0.82
N PHE A 312 3.00 1.97 0.46
CA PHE A 312 2.58 2.32 -0.89
C PHE A 312 2.10 3.77 -0.88
N ILE A 313 2.87 4.63 -1.51
CA ILE A 313 2.53 6.05 -1.65
C ILE A 313 2.15 6.29 -3.10
N ASP A 314 0.98 6.87 -3.34
CA ASP A 314 0.56 7.26 -4.69
C ASP A 314 1.32 8.52 -5.15
N LEU A 315 2.63 8.34 -5.41
CA LEU A 315 3.53 9.39 -5.85
C LEU A 315 3.12 9.98 -7.20
N LEU A 316 2.55 9.16 -8.08
CA LEU A 316 2.07 9.63 -9.39
C LEU A 316 0.90 10.61 -9.20
N HIS A 317 -0.05 10.30 -8.33
CA HIS A 317 -1.15 11.21 -8.00
C HIS A 317 -0.64 12.51 -7.37
N PHE A 318 0.27 12.40 -6.39
CA PHE A 318 0.79 13.57 -5.70
C PHE A 318 1.51 14.52 -6.65
N TRP A 319 2.44 14.00 -7.47
CA TRP A 319 3.21 14.83 -8.39
C TRP A 319 2.40 15.35 -9.57
N ASN A 320 1.37 14.59 -10.03
CA ASN A 320 0.43 15.09 -11.03
C ASN A 320 -0.29 16.35 -10.57
N GLN A 321 -0.74 16.42 -9.31
CA GLN A 321 -1.31 17.63 -8.70
C GLN A 321 -0.32 18.80 -8.68
N GLN A 322 0.97 18.51 -8.65
CA GLN A 322 2.04 19.52 -8.70
C GLN A 322 2.37 19.96 -10.13
N GLY A 323 1.73 19.39 -11.14
CA GLY A 323 2.00 19.65 -12.55
C GLY A 323 3.21 18.88 -13.10
N VAL A 324 3.62 17.82 -12.41
CA VAL A 324 4.69 16.91 -12.86
C VAL A 324 4.05 15.60 -13.26
N ASP A 325 3.94 15.36 -14.56
CA ASP A 325 3.47 14.10 -15.10
C ASP A 325 4.65 13.11 -15.22
N ILE A 326 4.47 11.92 -14.66
CA ILE A 326 5.50 10.88 -14.57
C ILE A 326 5.20 9.70 -15.49
N LEU A 327 3.95 9.53 -15.94
CA LEU A 327 3.52 8.49 -16.87
C LEU A 327 3.59 8.96 -18.31
#